data_4f287c9f21b32b592ab0ec5efac9c612
#
_entry.id   4f287c9f21b32b592ab0ec5efac9c612
#
_cell.length_a   1.000
_cell.length_b   1.000
_cell.length_c   1.000
_cell.angle_alpha   90.00
_cell.angle_beta   90.00
_cell.angle_gamma   90.00
#
_symmetry.space_group_name_H-M   'P 1'
#
loop_
_entity.id
_entity.type
_entity.pdbx_description
1 polymer ?
#
loop_
_entity_poly.entity_id
_entity_poly.type
_entity_poly.pdbx_seq_one_letter_code
_entity_poly.pdbx_strand_id
1 'polypeptide(L)'
;IQLGTYDGCIYNARQIVEKIGHLCDYIYFDSAWVGYEQFIPMMKDCSPLLLELGPEDPGIFVTQSVHKQQAGFSMTSQAHKKDSHIKGQDRYVPHKRVNNAFMMHASTSPLYQLFAALDVNAKMHEGEAGKKLWVEAVKTVIETRKQILRNCHYIRPLVPPVVNGKKWEDGDTEKMANDMDYWAFEPGAKWHGFEGYGKGQYFIDPMKLQFVTCGIDIENGGYEEFGIPGNILANYLRENGIIPEKCDLNDILFLMTPAESKTKMDDLVAKLIRFEKLIDEDAPMAEVLPSIYKAYEDKYKGYTIRQLCQEMHDFYKDRKVFTLQKNLFLHDYLPEYVINPQEAQYEFMRGHGELVDLEQA
;
A
#
# COMPACT_ATOMS: atom_id res chain seq x y z
N ILE A 1 -12.76 -2.27 9.55
CA ILE A 1 -12.22 -1.18 8.72
C ILE A 1 -10.77 -1.51 8.41
N GLN A 2 -10.39 -1.55 7.13
CA GLN A 2 -8.99 -1.61 6.74
C GLN A 2 -8.34 -0.25 7.03
N LEU A 3 -7.26 -0.23 7.84
CA LEU A 3 -6.63 1.03 8.27
C LEU A 3 -5.72 1.63 7.19
N GLY A 4 -5.04 0.80 6.45
CA GLY A 4 -4.16 1.21 5.36
C GLY A 4 -4.30 0.30 4.15
N THR A 5 -4.33 0.88 2.97
CA THR A 5 -4.43 0.12 1.73
C THR A 5 -3.08 -0.49 1.34
N TYR A 6 -3.12 -1.50 0.49
CA TYR A 6 -1.92 -2.08 -0.09
C TYR A 6 -1.08 -1.03 -0.84
N ASP A 7 -1.75 -0.17 -1.58
CA ASP A 7 -1.11 0.85 -2.43
C ASP A 7 -0.64 2.10 -1.69
N GLY A 8 -0.84 2.18 -0.37
CA GLY A 8 -0.22 3.24 0.44
C GLY A 8 -1.09 4.44 0.75
N CYS A 9 -2.41 4.25 0.82
CA CYS A 9 -3.29 5.21 1.49
C CYS A 9 -3.48 4.76 2.94
N ILE A 10 -3.27 5.63 3.91
CA ILE A 10 -3.57 5.38 5.32
C ILE A 10 -4.64 6.34 5.83
N TYR A 11 -5.52 5.83 6.71
CA TYR A 11 -6.66 6.57 7.21
C TYR A 11 -6.40 7.14 8.60
N ASN A 12 -7.03 8.27 8.89
CA ASN A 12 -7.01 8.87 10.22
C ASN A 12 -7.94 8.09 11.17
N ALA A 13 -7.37 7.24 12.01
CA ALA A 13 -8.13 6.41 12.95
C ALA A 13 -8.89 7.26 13.99
N ARG A 14 -8.34 8.40 14.42
CA ARG A 14 -9.02 9.33 15.33
C ARG A 14 -10.31 9.84 14.71
N GLN A 15 -10.26 10.35 13.49
CA GLN A 15 -11.46 10.86 12.80
C GLN A 15 -12.48 9.75 12.53
N ILE A 16 -12.04 8.51 12.30
CA ILE A 16 -12.97 7.37 12.18
C ILE A 16 -13.72 7.17 13.48
N VAL A 17 -13.03 7.11 14.63
CA VAL A 17 -13.67 6.95 15.94
C VAL A 17 -14.61 8.13 16.25
N GLU A 18 -14.20 9.36 15.99
CA GLU A 18 -15.02 10.54 16.20
C GLU A 18 -16.30 10.55 15.36
N LYS A 19 -16.23 10.05 14.12
CA LYS A 19 -17.38 10.06 13.20
C LYS A 19 -18.37 8.93 13.44
N ILE A 20 -17.91 7.73 13.69
CA ILE A 20 -18.75 6.53 13.74
C ILE A 20 -18.67 5.76 15.06
N GLY A 21 -17.79 6.14 15.98
CA GLY A 21 -17.60 5.43 17.25
C GLY A 21 -18.90 5.28 18.07
N HIS A 22 -19.73 6.31 18.07
CA HIS A 22 -21.04 6.30 18.75
C HIS A 22 -22.07 5.30 18.18
N LEU A 23 -21.81 4.72 17.03
CA LEU A 23 -22.65 3.71 16.38
C LEU A 23 -22.18 2.27 16.68
N CYS A 24 -21.05 2.11 17.35
CA CYS A 24 -20.37 0.83 17.50
C CYS A 24 -20.06 0.51 18.96
N ASP A 25 -20.27 -0.74 19.37
CA ASP A 25 -19.71 -1.25 20.63
C ASP A 25 -18.18 -1.42 20.52
N TYR A 26 -17.73 -1.90 19.36
CA TYR A 26 -16.33 -2.07 19.00
C TYR A 26 -16.08 -1.68 17.54
N ILE A 27 -14.90 -1.12 17.29
CA ILE A 27 -14.35 -0.98 15.93
C ILE A 27 -13.16 -1.94 15.79
N TYR A 28 -13.21 -2.77 14.75
CA TYR A 28 -12.11 -3.62 14.34
C TYR A 28 -11.32 -2.95 13.21
N PHE A 29 -10.04 -2.72 13.44
CA PHE A 29 -9.11 -2.20 12.45
C PHE A 29 -8.23 -3.33 11.94
N ASP A 30 -8.29 -3.57 10.64
CA ASP A 30 -7.33 -4.39 9.93
C ASP A 30 -6.11 -3.53 9.55
N SER A 31 -5.04 -3.73 10.28
CA SER A 31 -3.76 -3.03 10.09
C SER A 31 -2.70 -3.95 9.47
N ALA A 32 -3.13 -4.93 8.66
CA ALA A 32 -2.24 -5.93 8.08
C ALA A 32 -1.16 -5.33 7.17
N TRP A 33 -1.42 -4.20 6.52
CA TRP A 33 -0.50 -3.49 5.63
C TRP A 33 0.18 -2.27 6.27
N VAL A 34 -0.03 -2.06 7.53
CA VAL A 34 0.57 -1.04 8.37
C VAL A 34 0.99 -1.67 9.70
N GLY A 35 0.77 -1.07 10.85
CA GLY A 35 1.14 -1.65 12.14
C GLY A 35 2.42 -1.03 12.69
N TYR A 36 3.23 -0.42 11.84
CA TYR A 36 4.40 0.39 12.20
C TYR A 36 4.04 1.86 12.44
N GLU A 37 2.85 2.30 12.08
CA GLU A 37 2.38 3.68 12.26
C GLU A 37 2.47 4.13 13.73
N GLN A 38 2.31 3.21 14.67
CA GLN A 38 2.46 3.47 16.09
C GLN A 38 3.90 3.88 16.50
N PHE A 39 4.90 3.57 15.69
CA PHE A 39 6.31 3.89 15.95
C PHE A 39 6.77 5.14 15.21
N ILE A 40 5.93 5.73 14.35
CA ILE A 40 6.21 6.95 13.60
C ILE A 40 5.42 8.10 14.25
N PRO A 41 6.08 9.02 15.01
CA PRO A 41 5.36 9.99 15.85
C PRO A 41 4.36 10.89 15.11
N MET A 42 4.65 11.27 13.86
CA MET A 42 3.71 12.07 13.05
C MET A 42 2.41 11.33 12.73
N MET A 43 2.43 9.98 12.69
CA MET A 43 1.28 9.14 12.34
C MET A 43 0.41 8.76 13.55
N LYS A 44 0.59 9.39 14.72
CA LYS A 44 -0.11 9.02 15.97
C LYS A 44 -1.63 8.93 15.83
N ASP A 45 -2.23 9.84 15.05
CA ASP A 45 -3.70 9.87 14.85
C ASP A 45 -4.18 8.83 13.82
N CYS A 46 -3.26 8.23 13.07
CA CYS A 46 -3.52 7.09 12.22
C CYS A 46 -3.44 5.76 12.98
N SER A 47 -2.88 5.72 14.21
CA SER A 47 -2.74 4.48 14.98
C SER A 47 -3.90 4.29 15.96
N PRO A 48 -4.77 3.27 15.77
CA PRO A 48 -5.85 2.98 16.70
C PRO A 48 -5.33 2.64 18.11
N LEU A 49 -4.13 2.07 18.20
CA LEU A 49 -3.52 1.68 19.48
C LEU A 49 -3.05 2.88 20.31
N LEU A 50 -2.77 4.01 19.68
CA LEU A 50 -2.30 5.23 20.36
C LEU A 50 -3.45 6.19 20.72
N LEU A 51 -4.68 5.95 20.26
CA LEU A 51 -5.82 6.82 20.56
C LEU A 51 -6.10 6.87 22.06
N GLU A 52 -6.32 8.06 22.60
CA GLU A 52 -6.89 8.24 23.93
C GLU A 52 -8.40 8.11 23.83
N LEU A 53 -8.97 7.18 24.58
CA LEU A 53 -10.38 6.81 24.53
C LEU A 53 -11.07 7.00 25.88
N GLY A 54 -12.26 7.57 25.84
CA GLY A 54 -13.14 7.76 27.00
C GLY A 54 -14.22 6.68 27.11
N PRO A 55 -15.04 6.70 28.17
CA PRO A 55 -16.05 5.66 28.43
C PRO A 55 -17.17 5.61 27.38
N GLU A 56 -17.35 6.65 26.59
CA GLU A 56 -18.34 6.70 25.49
C GLU A 56 -17.79 6.16 24.17
N ASP A 57 -16.46 6.08 24.05
CA ASP A 57 -15.82 5.59 22.83
C ASP A 57 -15.96 4.07 22.69
N PRO A 58 -15.92 3.51 21.47
CA PRO A 58 -15.99 2.07 21.23
C PRO A 58 -14.74 1.36 21.74
N GLY A 59 -14.85 0.08 22.07
CA GLY A 59 -13.69 -0.78 22.20
C GLY A 59 -12.97 -0.92 20.86
N ILE A 60 -11.66 -1.14 20.89
CA ILE A 60 -10.84 -1.27 19.68
C ILE A 60 -10.22 -2.67 19.62
N PHE A 61 -10.36 -3.32 18.47
CA PHE A 61 -9.56 -4.46 18.05
C PHE A 61 -8.67 -4.07 16.89
N VAL A 62 -7.42 -4.54 16.90
CA VAL A 62 -6.47 -4.31 15.80
C VAL A 62 -5.78 -5.62 15.47
N THR A 63 -5.72 -5.98 14.19
CA THR A 63 -4.87 -7.07 13.71
C THR A 63 -3.72 -6.51 12.86
N GLN A 64 -2.53 -7.07 13.05
CA GLN A 64 -1.32 -6.64 12.37
C GLN A 64 -0.58 -7.85 11.82
N SER A 65 -0.13 -7.78 10.58
CA SER A 65 0.79 -8.75 9.98
C SER A 65 2.22 -8.30 10.24
N VAL A 66 2.85 -8.85 11.26
CA VAL A 66 4.22 -8.48 11.66
C VAL A 66 5.25 -8.87 10.60
N HIS A 67 4.96 -9.93 9.84
CA HIS A 67 5.84 -10.44 8.79
C HIS A 67 5.92 -9.59 7.52
N LYS A 68 5.08 -8.57 7.35
CA LYS A 68 5.07 -7.75 6.12
C LYS A 68 6.19 -6.69 6.13
N GLN A 69 6.12 -5.74 7.04
CA GLN A 69 7.09 -4.63 7.10
C GLN A 69 7.80 -4.49 8.45
N GLN A 70 7.41 -5.27 9.45
CA GLN A 70 8.11 -5.37 10.73
C GLN A 70 9.07 -6.58 10.75
N ALA A 71 9.72 -6.84 11.88
CA ALA A 71 10.75 -7.87 12.00
C ALA A 71 10.19 -9.26 12.34
N GLY A 72 9.18 -9.73 11.60
CA GLY A 72 8.58 -11.05 11.78
C GLY A 72 8.86 -11.99 10.62
N PHE A 73 9.02 -13.29 10.89
CA PHE A 73 9.04 -14.31 9.86
C PHE A 73 7.64 -14.49 9.26
N SER A 74 7.57 -14.97 8.02
CA SER A 74 6.32 -15.22 7.30
C SER A 74 5.33 -16.01 8.13
N MET A 75 4.07 -15.57 8.09
CA MET A 75 2.91 -15.98 8.86
C MET A 75 2.89 -15.51 10.33
N THR A 76 3.78 -14.58 10.76
CA THR A 76 3.62 -13.95 12.07
C THR A 76 2.60 -12.81 12.01
N SER A 77 1.66 -12.84 12.91
CA SER A 77 0.66 -11.79 13.11
C SER A 77 0.35 -11.62 14.60
N GLN A 78 -0.27 -10.51 14.93
CA GLN A 78 -0.70 -10.24 16.30
C GLN A 78 -2.06 -9.53 16.29
N ALA A 79 -2.84 -9.77 17.34
CA ALA A 79 -4.12 -9.12 17.58
C ALA A 79 -4.07 -8.35 18.90
N HIS A 80 -4.54 -7.13 18.88
CA HIS A 80 -4.59 -6.26 20.04
C HIS A 80 -6.03 -5.94 20.39
N LYS A 81 -6.30 -5.85 21.68
CA LYS A 81 -7.58 -5.43 22.24
C LYS A 81 -7.34 -4.25 23.17
N LYS A 82 -7.99 -3.12 22.89
CA LYS A 82 -7.92 -1.89 23.67
C LYS A 82 -9.32 -1.46 24.08
N ASP A 83 -9.72 -1.78 25.30
CA ASP A 83 -11.08 -1.56 25.79
C ASP A 83 -11.18 -1.38 27.31
N SER A 84 -10.07 -1.05 27.98
CA SER A 84 -10.07 -0.81 29.43
C SER A 84 -11.00 0.33 29.85
N HIS A 85 -11.22 1.31 28.96
CA HIS A 85 -12.09 2.49 29.17
C HIS A 85 -13.58 2.13 29.25
N ILE A 86 -14.00 0.97 28.70
CA ILE A 86 -15.40 0.49 28.78
C ILE A 86 -15.58 -0.70 29.72
N LYS A 87 -14.55 -1.03 30.50
CA LYS A 87 -14.62 -2.14 31.46
C LYS A 87 -15.74 -1.92 32.48
N GLY A 88 -16.62 -2.91 32.63
CA GLY A 88 -17.77 -2.85 33.50
C GLY A 88 -19.07 -2.39 32.82
N GLN A 89 -19.03 -1.99 31.55
CA GLN A 89 -20.23 -1.73 30.73
C GLN A 89 -20.74 -3.04 30.11
N ASP A 90 -22.02 -3.09 29.75
CA ASP A 90 -22.65 -4.29 29.16
C ASP A 90 -22.02 -4.69 27.83
N ARG A 91 -21.51 -3.71 27.06
CA ARG A 91 -20.82 -3.93 25.78
C ARG A 91 -19.39 -4.46 25.95
N TYR A 92 -18.83 -4.47 27.16
CA TYR A 92 -17.46 -4.95 27.39
C TYR A 92 -17.33 -6.45 27.14
N VAL A 93 -16.40 -6.85 26.30
CA VAL A 93 -16.10 -8.27 26.00
C VAL A 93 -14.93 -8.75 26.86
N PRO A 94 -15.14 -9.64 27.83
CA PRO A 94 -14.07 -10.15 28.68
C PRO A 94 -12.98 -10.87 27.88
N HIS A 95 -11.72 -10.76 28.31
CA HIS A 95 -10.58 -11.44 27.66
C HIS A 95 -10.81 -12.94 27.45
N LYS A 96 -11.41 -13.63 28.45
CA LYS A 96 -11.71 -15.07 28.36
C LYS A 96 -12.60 -15.39 27.15
N ARG A 97 -13.60 -14.55 26.83
CA ARG A 97 -14.50 -14.75 25.69
C ARG A 97 -13.75 -14.55 24.37
N VAL A 98 -12.91 -13.52 24.29
CA VAL A 98 -12.05 -13.29 23.11
C VAL A 98 -11.10 -14.44 22.89
N ASN A 99 -10.43 -14.90 23.98
CA ASN A 99 -9.50 -16.02 23.90
C ASN A 99 -10.17 -17.33 23.47
N ASN A 100 -11.38 -17.59 23.96
CA ASN A 100 -12.13 -18.78 23.51
C ASN A 100 -12.46 -18.72 22.03
N ALA A 101 -12.89 -17.56 21.49
CA ALA A 101 -13.14 -17.38 20.08
C ALA A 101 -11.85 -17.55 19.26
N PHE A 102 -10.75 -16.98 19.74
CA PHE A 102 -9.45 -17.15 19.08
C PHE A 102 -9.01 -18.62 19.04
N MET A 103 -9.16 -19.35 20.14
CA MET A 103 -8.77 -20.76 20.24
C MET A 103 -9.57 -21.68 19.30
N MET A 104 -10.78 -21.30 18.91
CA MET A 104 -11.56 -22.07 17.92
C MET A 104 -10.96 -22.01 16.50
N HIS A 105 -10.12 -21.01 16.22
CA HIS A 105 -9.50 -20.80 14.91
C HIS A 105 -7.96 -20.96 14.91
N ALA A 106 -7.36 -21.12 16.09
CA ALA A 106 -5.92 -21.28 16.24
C ALA A 106 -5.47 -22.72 16.03
N SER A 107 -4.26 -22.90 15.48
CA SER A 107 -3.58 -24.21 15.47
C SER A 107 -3.27 -24.68 16.89
N THR A 108 -3.42 -25.96 17.14
CA THR A 108 -3.05 -26.59 18.42
C THR A 108 -1.54 -26.82 18.55
N SER A 109 -0.79 -26.72 17.45
CA SER A 109 0.66 -26.97 17.39
C SER A 109 1.40 -25.66 17.18
N PRO A 110 1.94 -25.04 18.26
CA PRO A 110 2.64 -23.76 18.13
C PRO A 110 3.99 -23.95 17.45
N LEU A 111 4.37 -22.99 16.60
CA LEU A 111 5.69 -22.90 16.00
C LEU A 111 6.52 -21.87 16.80
N TYR A 112 7.38 -22.35 17.67
CA TYR A 112 8.13 -21.49 18.60
C TYR A 112 9.03 -20.45 17.92
N GLN A 113 9.52 -20.73 16.72
CA GLN A 113 10.30 -19.78 15.91
C GLN A 113 9.48 -18.53 15.58
N LEU A 114 8.18 -18.67 15.34
CA LEU A 114 7.30 -17.53 15.09
C LEU A 114 7.06 -16.72 16.37
N PHE A 115 6.90 -17.38 17.53
CA PHE A 115 6.82 -16.67 18.79
C PHE A 115 8.11 -15.93 19.13
N ALA A 116 9.26 -16.56 18.92
CA ALA A 116 10.56 -15.90 19.10
C ALA A 116 10.71 -14.69 18.17
N ALA A 117 10.25 -14.77 16.91
CA ALA A 117 10.25 -13.63 15.98
C ALA A 117 9.37 -12.47 16.49
N LEU A 118 8.20 -12.76 17.07
CA LEU A 118 7.33 -11.73 17.65
C LEU A 118 7.96 -11.07 18.88
N ASP A 119 8.64 -11.84 19.74
CA ASP A 119 9.35 -11.31 20.91
C ASP A 119 10.53 -10.42 20.51
N VAL A 120 11.32 -10.85 19.53
CA VAL A 120 12.40 -10.04 18.95
C VAL A 120 11.84 -8.76 18.32
N ASN A 121 10.75 -8.86 17.56
CA ASN A 121 10.08 -7.69 16.99
C ASN A 121 9.64 -6.71 18.08
N ALA A 122 9.00 -7.19 19.14
CA ALA A 122 8.60 -6.35 20.26
C ALA A 122 9.82 -5.64 20.90
N LYS A 123 10.91 -6.37 21.10
CA LYS A 123 12.14 -5.81 21.67
C LYS A 123 12.81 -4.76 20.78
N MET A 124 12.83 -4.98 19.48
CA MET A 124 13.35 -3.99 18.50
C MET A 124 12.57 -2.68 18.52
N HIS A 125 11.28 -2.74 18.82
CA HIS A 125 10.38 -1.59 18.78
C HIS A 125 10.16 -0.94 20.17
N GLU A 126 10.84 -1.41 21.19
CA GLU A 126 10.67 -0.91 22.57
C GLU A 126 11.22 0.50 22.74
N GLY A 127 10.39 1.41 23.28
CA GLY A 127 10.79 2.75 23.68
C GLY A 127 11.24 3.66 22.53
N GLU A 128 12.16 4.56 22.83
CA GLU A 128 12.66 5.55 21.85
C GLU A 128 13.51 4.93 20.73
N ALA A 129 14.12 3.77 20.98
CA ALA A 129 14.91 3.08 19.95
C ALA A 129 14.04 2.63 18.77
N GLY A 130 12.84 2.10 19.04
CA GLY A 130 11.88 1.72 18.01
C GLY A 130 11.41 2.92 17.19
N LYS A 131 11.08 4.03 17.85
CA LYS A 131 10.69 5.28 17.15
C LYS A 131 11.83 5.80 16.26
N LYS A 132 13.05 5.89 16.79
CA LYS A 132 14.21 6.33 16.02
C LYS A 132 14.45 5.47 14.79
N LEU A 133 14.30 4.15 14.92
CA LEU A 133 14.45 3.19 13.82
C LEU A 133 13.54 3.56 12.63
N TRP A 134 12.26 3.82 12.90
CA TRP A 134 11.29 4.17 11.87
C TRP A 134 11.42 5.60 11.34
N VAL A 135 11.72 6.57 12.19
CA VAL A 135 11.94 7.96 11.76
C VAL A 135 13.14 8.06 10.80
N GLU A 136 14.24 7.35 11.07
CA GLU A 136 15.39 7.31 10.17
C GLU A 136 15.04 6.61 8.84
N ALA A 137 14.22 5.56 8.87
CA ALA A 137 13.71 4.92 7.66
C ALA A 137 12.85 5.90 6.83
N VAL A 138 11.94 6.63 7.46
CA VAL A 138 11.12 7.67 6.79
C VAL A 138 12.02 8.73 6.13
N LYS A 139 13.07 9.22 6.81
CA LYS A 139 14.01 10.18 6.23
C LYS A 139 14.72 9.61 4.99
N THR A 140 15.16 8.35 5.06
CA THR A 140 15.79 7.66 3.92
C THR A 140 14.85 7.63 2.71
N VAL A 141 13.60 7.31 2.94
CA VAL A 141 12.58 7.21 1.86
C VAL A 141 12.18 8.60 1.33
N ILE A 142 12.18 9.64 2.17
CA ILE A 142 12.01 11.04 1.74
C ILE A 142 13.13 11.45 0.79
N GLU A 143 14.39 11.23 1.17
CA GLU A 143 15.53 11.58 0.32
C GLU A 143 15.52 10.81 -1.01
N THR A 144 15.10 9.54 -0.99
CA THR A 144 14.91 8.75 -2.22
C THR A 144 13.87 9.39 -3.15
N ARG A 145 12.69 9.77 -2.62
CA ARG A 145 11.66 10.46 -3.41
C ARG A 145 12.16 11.78 -4.00
N LYS A 146 12.89 12.57 -3.21
CA LYS A 146 13.48 13.83 -3.68
C LYS A 146 14.47 13.63 -4.83
N GLN A 147 15.33 12.60 -4.72
CA GLN A 147 16.28 12.29 -5.80
C GLN A 147 15.54 11.90 -7.09
N ILE A 148 14.49 11.10 -7.01
CA ILE A 148 13.70 10.71 -8.17
C ILE A 148 12.99 11.93 -8.77
N LEU A 149 12.32 12.75 -7.96
CA LEU A 149 11.64 13.98 -8.43
C LEU A 149 12.58 14.96 -9.13
N ARG A 150 13.85 15.01 -8.74
CA ARG A 150 14.86 15.91 -9.34
C ARG A 150 15.51 15.37 -10.61
N ASN A 151 15.55 14.05 -10.77
CA ASN A 151 16.35 13.43 -11.82
C ASN A 151 15.54 12.60 -12.84
N CYS A 152 14.28 12.30 -12.54
CA CYS A 152 13.37 11.56 -13.41
C CYS A 152 12.22 12.46 -13.87
N HIS A 153 11.70 12.22 -15.06
CA HIS A 153 10.58 12.95 -15.64
C HIS A 153 9.43 12.05 -16.11
N TYR A 154 9.72 10.80 -16.47
CA TYR A 154 8.69 9.80 -16.80
C TYR A 154 8.19 9.01 -15.58
N ILE A 155 9.00 8.94 -14.52
CA ILE A 155 8.71 8.18 -13.30
C ILE A 155 8.70 9.15 -12.14
N ARG A 156 7.59 9.22 -11.42
CA ARG A 156 7.42 10.16 -10.30
C ARG A 156 6.86 9.45 -9.07
N PRO A 157 7.41 9.70 -7.87
CA PRO A 157 6.75 9.31 -6.63
C PRO A 157 5.37 9.96 -6.51
N LEU A 158 4.40 9.19 -6.00
CA LEU A 158 3.08 9.72 -5.66
C LEU A 158 3.19 10.55 -4.38
N VAL A 159 3.27 11.86 -4.52
CA VAL A 159 3.32 12.84 -3.42
C VAL A 159 2.65 14.15 -3.86
N PRO A 160 2.20 15.00 -2.92
CA PRO A 160 1.71 16.33 -3.27
C PRO A 160 2.77 17.12 -4.04
N PRO A 161 2.46 17.71 -5.19
CA PRO A 161 3.47 18.44 -5.97
C PRO A 161 3.96 19.70 -5.26
N VAL A 162 3.10 20.34 -4.44
CA VAL A 162 3.39 21.54 -3.68
C VAL A 162 2.83 21.43 -2.27
N VAL A 163 3.63 21.75 -1.27
CA VAL A 163 3.22 21.86 0.14
C VAL A 163 3.70 23.19 0.68
N ASN A 164 2.82 23.95 1.33
CA ASN A 164 3.12 25.28 1.89
C ASN A 164 3.81 26.23 0.89
N GLY A 165 3.40 26.20 -0.38
CA GLY A 165 3.91 27.06 -1.45
C GLY A 165 5.28 26.67 -2.00
N LYS A 166 5.85 25.54 -1.62
CA LYS A 166 7.13 25.01 -2.13
C LYS A 166 6.92 23.66 -2.78
N LYS A 167 7.75 23.33 -3.77
CA LYS A 167 7.77 21.97 -4.32
C LYS A 167 8.05 20.97 -3.20
N TRP A 168 7.46 19.78 -3.27
CA TRP A 168 7.60 18.77 -2.23
C TRP A 168 9.08 18.40 -1.99
N GLU A 169 9.85 18.24 -3.06
CA GLU A 169 11.28 17.88 -3.02
C GLU A 169 12.18 18.97 -2.41
N ASP A 170 11.68 20.19 -2.26
CA ASP A 170 12.40 21.31 -1.64
C ASP A 170 12.09 21.44 -0.13
N GLY A 171 11.24 20.58 0.40
CA GLY A 171 10.94 20.51 1.82
C GLY A 171 12.15 20.10 2.67
N ASP A 172 12.20 20.55 3.91
CA ASP A 172 13.19 20.10 4.88
C ASP A 172 12.89 18.68 5.35
N THR A 173 13.84 17.74 5.24
CA THR A 173 13.64 16.32 5.52
C THR A 173 13.24 16.06 6.98
N GLU A 174 13.82 16.78 7.94
CA GLU A 174 13.48 16.63 9.35
C GLU A 174 12.03 17.05 9.59
N LYS A 175 11.63 18.18 8.99
CA LYS A 175 10.24 18.63 9.07
C LYS A 175 9.29 17.63 8.40
N MET A 176 9.58 17.17 7.20
CA MET A 176 8.74 16.23 6.45
C MET A 176 8.56 14.89 7.16
N ALA A 177 9.57 14.44 7.91
CA ALA A 177 9.51 13.20 8.70
C ALA A 177 8.68 13.36 9.99
N ASN A 178 8.24 14.57 10.33
CA ASN A 178 7.53 14.88 11.56
C ASN A 178 6.19 15.62 11.33
N ASP A 179 5.77 15.80 10.07
CA ASP A 179 4.62 16.63 9.72
C ASP A 179 3.78 15.95 8.63
N MET A 180 2.58 15.52 8.99
CA MET A 180 1.64 14.79 8.09
C MET A 180 1.10 15.68 6.96
N ASP A 181 1.23 17.00 7.01
CA ASP A 181 0.81 17.88 5.91
C ASP A 181 1.58 17.61 4.60
N TYR A 182 2.80 17.09 4.70
CA TYR A 182 3.56 16.65 3.51
C TYR A 182 3.06 15.36 2.86
N TRP A 183 2.15 14.67 3.52
CA TRP A 183 1.64 13.36 3.11
C TRP A 183 0.12 13.37 2.89
N ALA A 184 -0.53 14.54 3.04
CA ALA A 184 -1.96 14.65 2.98
C ALA A 184 -2.51 14.54 1.54
N PHE A 185 -3.56 13.76 1.37
CA PHE A 185 -4.44 13.90 0.22
C PHE A 185 -5.38 15.09 0.51
N GLU A 186 -5.04 16.27 0.01
CA GLU A 186 -5.88 17.46 0.21
C GLU A 186 -7.16 17.36 -0.62
N PRO A 187 -8.36 17.51 -0.02
CA PRO A 187 -9.62 17.40 -0.74
C PRO A 187 -9.70 18.33 -1.94
N GLY A 188 -10.09 17.78 -3.09
CA GLY A 188 -10.24 18.54 -4.33
C GLY A 188 -8.93 18.85 -5.07
N ALA A 189 -7.79 18.37 -4.59
CA ALA A 189 -6.53 18.49 -5.32
C ALA A 189 -6.53 17.55 -6.53
N LYS A 190 -6.20 18.09 -7.70
CA LYS A 190 -6.29 17.34 -8.97
C LYS A 190 -5.25 16.24 -9.10
N TRP A 191 -4.06 16.40 -8.48
CA TRP A 191 -2.94 15.48 -8.65
C TRP A 191 -3.19 14.03 -8.22
N HIS A 192 -4.21 13.77 -7.42
CA HIS A 192 -4.59 12.40 -6.99
C HIS A 192 -5.98 11.96 -7.47
N GLY A 193 -6.84 12.87 -7.91
CA GLY A 193 -8.17 12.58 -8.45
C GLY A 193 -9.18 11.97 -7.45
N PHE A 194 -8.92 11.99 -6.13
CA PHE A 194 -9.85 11.49 -5.12
C PHE A 194 -10.84 12.57 -4.69
N GLU A 195 -12.09 12.17 -4.50
CA GLU A 195 -13.21 13.05 -4.16
C GLU A 195 -14.05 12.47 -3.01
N GLY A 196 -14.95 13.28 -2.44
CA GLY A 196 -15.98 12.81 -1.49
C GLY A 196 -15.50 12.64 -0.04
N TYR A 197 -14.38 13.25 0.36
CA TYR A 197 -13.85 13.18 1.72
C TYR A 197 -13.45 14.55 2.26
N GLY A 198 -13.17 14.62 3.58
CA GLY A 198 -12.78 15.83 4.27
C GLY A 198 -11.27 15.91 4.56
N LYS A 199 -10.81 17.10 4.94
CA LYS A 199 -9.41 17.37 5.26
C LYS A 199 -8.90 16.45 6.38
N GLY A 200 -7.67 15.93 6.20
CA GLY A 200 -6.99 15.11 7.19
C GLY A 200 -7.57 13.71 7.41
N GLN A 201 -8.40 13.22 6.49
CA GLN A 201 -8.96 11.85 6.55
C GLN A 201 -8.03 10.81 5.95
N TYR A 202 -7.29 11.17 4.90
CA TYR A 202 -6.42 10.29 4.15
C TYR A 202 -5.03 10.88 4.01
N PHE A 203 -4.03 10.01 4.11
CA PHE A 203 -2.63 10.36 3.95
C PHE A 203 -1.93 9.32 3.09
N ILE A 204 -0.89 9.75 2.40
CA ILE A 204 0.08 8.83 1.81
C ILE A 204 0.85 8.17 2.96
N ASP A 205 0.95 6.85 2.91
CA ASP A 205 1.81 6.11 3.82
C ASP A 205 3.28 6.34 3.45
N PRO A 206 4.08 6.96 4.30
CA PRO A 206 5.48 7.26 3.99
C PRO A 206 6.30 6.02 3.61
N MET A 207 5.96 4.85 4.18
CA MET A 207 6.69 3.60 3.98
C MET A 207 6.21 2.77 2.79
N LYS A 208 5.26 3.31 2.02
CA LYS A 208 4.84 2.78 0.71
C LYS A 208 5.43 3.65 -0.38
N LEU A 209 6.50 3.20 -1.01
CA LEU A 209 7.16 3.94 -2.07
C LEU A 209 6.51 3.60 -3.41
N GLN A 210 5.45 4.34 -3.74
CA GLN A 210 4.72 4.21 -4.98
C GLN A 210 5.25 5.19 -6.02
N PHE A 211 5.51 4.69 -7.21
CA PHE A 211 5.85 5.47 -8.39
C PHE A 211 4.73 5.39 -9.41
N VAL A 212 4.40 6.53 -9.98
CA VAL A 212 3.53 6.65 -11.16
C VAL A 212 4.43 6.83 -12.38
N THR A 213 4.18 6.06 -13.42
CA THR A 213 4.81 6.23 -14.73
C THR A 213 3.93 7.10 -15.62
N CYS A 214 4.54 7.80 -16.61
CA CYS A 214 3.78 8.59 -17.58
C CYS A 214 2.78 7.73 -18.37
N GLY A 215 1.73 8.37 -18.91
CA GLY A 215 0.72 7.73 -19.74
C GLY A 215 -0.72 7.98 -19.30
N ILE A 216 -0.96 8.34 -18.03
CA ILE A 216 -2.28 8.67 -17.52
C ILE A 216 -2.27 10.11 -17.00
N ASP A 217 -3.14 10.92 -17.56
CA ASP A 217 -3.45 12.27 -17.08
C ASP A 217 -4.46 12.18 -15.94
N ILE A 218 -3.95 12.08 -14.72
CA ILE A 218 -4.78 11.97 -13.51
C ILE A 218 -5.65 13.23 -13.33
N GLU A 219 -5.14 14.40 -13.67
CA GLU A 219 -5.82 15.67 -13.45
C GLU A 219 -7.06 15.85 -14.32
N ASN A 220 -7.00 15.35 -15.56
CA ASN A 220 -8.09 15.48 -16.54
C ASN A 220 -8.80 14.15 -16.83
N GLY A 221 -8.32 13.04 -16.26
CA GLY A 221 -8.96 11.73 -16.37
C GLY A 221 -8.82 11.06 -17.73
N GLY A 222 -7.68 11.27 -18.40
CA GLY A 222 -7.43 10.77 -19.75
C GLY A 222 -6.12 10.00 -19.88
N TYR A 223 -5.74 9.75 -21.13
CA TYR A 223 -4.46 9.18 -21.50
C TYR A 223 -3.58 10.24 -22.14
N GLU A 224 -2.30 10.24 -21.82
CA GLU A 224 -1.26 11.03 -22.49
C GLU A 224 -0.95 10.44 -23.88
N GLU A 225 -0.13 11.12 -24.68
CA GLU A 225 0.28 10.61 -26.00
C GLU A 225 1.25 9.45 -25.88
N PHE A 226 2.21 9.53 -24.96
CA PHE A 226 3.19 8.49 -24.64
C PHE A 226 2.97 7.97 -23.24
N GLY A 227 3.18 6.67 -23.05
CA GLY A 227 3.09 6.07 -21.73
C GLY A 227 4.05 4.92 -21.52
N ILE A 228 4.44 4.71 -20.25
CA ILE A 228 5.28 3.60 -19.84
C ILE A 228 4.42 2.69 -18.95
N PRO A 229 3.98 1.53 -19.44
CA PRO A 229 3.30 0.55 -18.61
C PRO A 229 4.15 0.09 -17.42
N GLY A 230 3.55 0.04 -16.23
CA GLY A 230 4.25 -0.30 -14.99
C GLY A 230 4.96 -1.67 -15.03
N ASN A 231 4.37 -2.64 -15.75
CA ASN A 231 4.97 -3.96 -15.90
C ASN A 231 6.28 -3.97 -16.73
N ILE A 232 6.46 -3.04 -17.67
CA ILE A 232 7.73 -2.90 -18.41
C ILE A 232 8.83 -2.43 -17.46
N LEU A 233 8.58 -1.38 -16.69
CA LEU A 233 9.51 -0.90 -15.67
C LEU A 233 9.78 -1.98 -14.62
N ALA A 234 8.76 -2.71 -14.16
CA ALA A 234 8.92 -3.80 -13.20
C ALA A 234 9.83 -4.92 -13.72
N ASN A 235 9.69 -5.30 -14.99
CA ASN A 235 10.55 -6.32 -15.60
C ASN A 235 11.98 -5.82 -15.77
N TYR A 236 12.17 -4.58 -16.20
CA TYR A 236 13.52 -3.99 -16.27
C TYR A 236 14.20 -4.02 -14.89
N LEU A 237 13.50 -3.62 -13.84
CA LEU A 237 14.05 -3.64 -12.48
C LEU A 237 14.38 -5.05 -12.01
N ARG A 238 13.53 -6.05 -12.30
CA ARG A 238 13.80 -7.47 -11.96
C ARG A 238 15.05 -7.99 -12.69
N GLU A 239 15.22 -7.68 -13.96
CA GLU A 239 16.43 -8.04 -14.72
C GLU A 239 17.70 -7.38 -14.16
N ASN A 240 17.53 -6.25 -13.46
CA ASN A 240 18.59 -5.51 -12.79
C ASN A 240 18.68 -5.79 -11.27
N GLY A 241 18.07 -6.88 -10.78
CA GLY A 241 18.19 -7.35 -9.41
C GLY A 241 17.35 -6.59 -8.37
N ILE A 242 16.35 -5.81 -8.81
CA ILE A 242 15.39 -5.14 -7.93
C ILE A 242 13.99 -5.72 -8.16
N ILE A 243 13.39 -6.24 -7.11
CA ILE A 243 12.04 -6.84 -7.16
C ILE A 243 11.05 -5.88 -6.52
N PRO A 244 10.17 -5.24 -7.32
CA PRO A 244 9.07 -4.47 -6.76
C PRO A 244 8.03 -5.38 -6.11
N GLU A 245 7.29 -4.87 -5.16
CA GLU A 245 6.20 -5.58 -4.51
C GLU A 245 5.03 -5.80 -5.47
N LYS A 246 4.66 -4.77 -6.19
CA LYS A 246 3.52 -4.77 -7.10
C LYS A 246 3.79 -3.86 -8.30
N CYS A 247 3.18 -4.16 -9.43
CA CYS A 247 2.97 -3.20 -10.51
C CYS A 247 1.52 -3.30 -11.01
N ASP A 248 0.99 -2.19 -11.47
CA ASP A 248 -0.30 -2.08 -12.11
C ASP A 248 -0.15 -1.38 -13.48
N LEU A 249 -1.22 -0.82 -14.06
CA LEU A 249 -1.21 -0.24 -15.39
C LEU A 249 -0.06 0.76 -15.60
N ASN A 250 -0.03 1.80 -14.77
CA ASN A 250 0.99 2.86 -14.83
C ASN A 250 1.58 3.16 -13.46
N ASP A 251 1.68 2.17 -12.60
CA ASP A 251 2.33 2.32 -11.31
C ASP A 251 3.19 1.13 -10.91
N ILE A 252 4.05 1.37 -9.92
CA ILE A 252 4.90 0.37 -9.31
C ILE A 252 5.07 0.70 -7.82
N LEU A 253 5.00 -0.31 -6.98
CA LEU A 253 5.06 -0.18 -5.53
C LEU A 253 6.25 -0.91 -4.93
N PHE A 254 6.92 -0.27 -3.97
CA PHE A 254 7.89 -0.88 -3.09
C PHE A 254 7.46 -0.74 -1.63
N LEU A 255 7.59 -1.82 -0.87
CA LEU A 255 7.42 -1.81 0.57
C LEU A 255 8.74 -1.46 1.25
N MET A 256 8.75 -0.34 1.96
CA MET A 256 9.95 0.14 2.63
C MET A 256 9.98 -0.33 4.08
N THR A 257 11.15 -0.67 4.55
CA THR A 257 11.38 -1.11 5.93
C THR A 257 12.62 -0.43 6.51
N PRO A 258 12.82 -0.45 7.83
CA PRO A 258 14.06 0.04 8.42
C PRO A 258 15.34 -0.70 7.97
N ALA A 259 15.21 -1.84 7.28
CA ALA A 259 16.35 -2.58 6.73
C ALA A 259 16.86 -2.05 5.39
N GLU A 260 16.18 -1.05 4.81
CA GLU A 260 16.59 -0.47 3.54
C GLU A 260 17.71 0.56 3.76
N SER A 261 18.90 0.23 3.25
CA SER A 261 20.06 1.11 3.37
C SER A 261 20.06 2.22 2.30
N LYS A 262 20.74 3.32 2.59
CA LYS A 262 20.99 4.39 1.60
C LYS A 262 21.58 3.84 0.30
N THR A 263 22.51 2.90 0.37
CA THR A 263 23.14 2.29 -0.83
C THR A 263 22.13 1.57 -1.72
N LYS A 264 21.18 0.83 -1.14
CA LYS A 264 20.11 0.20 -1.91
C LYS A 264 19.19 1.24 -2.58
N MET A 265 18.90 2.33 -1.88
CA MET A 265 18.07 3.41 -2.42
C MET A 265 18.78 4.17 -3.53
N ASP A 266 20.07 4.46 -3.37
CA ASP A 266 20.89 5.07 -4.43
C ASP A 266 20.97 4.18 -5.67
N ASP A 267 21.08 2.84 -5.51
CA ASP A 267 21.05 1.87 -6.61
C ASP A 267 19.70 1.86 -7.33
N LEU A 268 18.58 1.89 -6.58
CA LEU A 268 17.24 2.04 -7.17
C LEU A 268 17.14 3.31 -8.02
N VAL A 269 17.54 4.46 -7.47
CA VAL A 269 17.49 5.76 -8.16
C VAL A 269 18.36 5.71 -9.44
N ALA A 270 19.57 5.17 -9.36
CA ALA A 270 20.45 5.06 -10.52
C ALA A 270 19.85 4.20 -11.65
N LYS A 271 19.17 3.11 -11.30
CA LYS A 271 18.48 2.24 -12.27
C LYS A 271 17.26 2.92 -12.90
N LEU A 272 16.49 3.69 -12.14
CA LEU A 272 15.38 4.46 -12.69
C LEU A 272 15.87 5.52 -13.68
N ILE A 273 16.91 6.27 -13.33
CA ILE A 273 17.55 7.25 -14.24
C ILE A 273 18.08 6.56 -15.50
N ARG A 274 18.73 5.39 -15.34
CA ARG A 274 19.24 4.63 -16.50
C ARG A 274 18.10 4.16 -17.40
N PHE A 275 16.98 3.71 -16.81
CA PHE A 275 15.80 3.29 -17.58
C PHE A 275 15.23 4.44 -18.42
N GLU A 276 15.03 5.62 -17.84
CA GLU A 276 14.55 6.79 -18.58
C GLU A 276 15.51 7.17 -19.73
N LYS A 277 16.81 7.10 -19.47
CA LYS A 277 17.81 7.33 -20.53
C LYS A 277 17.71 6.29 -21.66
N LEU A 278 17.46 5.03 -21.37
CA LEU A 278 17.24 3.99 -22.37
C LEU A 278 15.96 4.24 -23.21
N ILE A 279 14.91 4.78 -22.57
CA ILE A 279 13.70 5.22 -23.28
C ILE A 279 14.01 6.39 -24.23
N ASP A 280 14.78 7.38 -23.78
CA ASP A 280 15.14 8.56 -24.60
C ASP A 280 16.08 8.22 -25.76
N GLU A 281 17.00 7.27 -25.54
CA GLU A 281 17.94 6.75 -26.54
C GLU A 281 17.28 5.79 -27.54
N ASP A 282 15.99 5.46 -27.34
CA ASP A 282 15.26 4.44 -28.10
C ASP A 282 16.01 3.10 -28.18
N ALA A 283 16.53 2.66 -27.03
CA ALA A 283 17.42 1.51 -26.94
C ALA A 283 16.74 0.22 -27.40
N PRO A 284 17.52 -0.73 -28.00
CA PRO A 284 16.99 -2.02 -28.42
C PRO A 284 16.41 -2.80 -27.24
N MET A 285 15.27 -3.45 -27.45
CA MET A 285 14.65 -4.31 -26.42
C MET A 285 15.60 -5.41 -25.94
N ALA A 286 16.45 -5.93 -26.81
CA ALA A 286 17.49 -6.92 -26.46
C ALA A 286 18.48 -6.42 -25.38
N GLU A 287 18.73 -5.10 -25.31
CA GLU A 287 19.58 -4.50 -24.27
C GLU A 287 18.80 -4.29 -22.97
N VAL A 288 17.56 -3.83 -23.07
CA VAL A 288 16.77 -3.37 -21.90
C VAL A 288 16.10 -4.52 -21.18
N LEU A 289 15.58 -5.51 -21.91
CA LEU A 289 14.86 -6.68 -21.39
C LEU A 289 15.43 -7.98 -22.02
N PRO A 290 16.71 -8.31 -21.80
CA PRO A 290 17.40 -9.40 -22.49
C PRO A 290 16.75 -10.78 -22.26
N SER A 291 16.22 -11.06 -21.08
CA SER A 291 15.59 -12.35 -20.80
C SER A 291 14.27 -12.51 -21.56
N ILE A 292 13.45 -11.46 -21.61
CA ILE A 292 12.18 -11.44 -22.35
C ILE A 292 12.46 -11.49 -23.85
N TYR A 293 13.43 -10.71 -24.33
CA TYR A 293 13.84 -10.74 -25.73
C TYR A 293 14.26 -12.13 -26.17
N LYS A 294 15.14 -12.78 -25.41
CA LYS A 294 15.61 -14.15 -25.70
C LYS A 294 14.48 -15.17 -25.71
N ALA A 295 13.51 -15.03 -24.83
CA ALA A 295 12.37 -15.96 -24.75
C ALA A 295 11.41 -15.82 -25.95
N TYR A 296 11.35 -14.64 -26.57
CA TYR A 296 10.41 -14.30 -27.63
C TYR A 296 11.08 -13.55 -28.80
N GLU A 297 12.29 -13.98 -29.18
CA GLU A 297 13.14 -13.29 -30.18
C GLU A 297 12.40 -13.05 -31.50
N ASP A 298 11.68 -14.06 -32.00
CA ASP A 298 10.92 -13.94 -33.26
C ASP A 298 9.89 -12.81 -33.23
N LYS A 299 9.31 -12.54 -32.06
CA LYS A 299 8.31 -11.48 -31.88
C LYS A 299 8.94 -10.08 -31.78
N TYR A 300 10.08 -10.00 -31.06
CA TYR A 300 10.66 -8.72 -30.66
C TYR A 300 11.90 -8.33 -31.47
N LYS A 301 12.22 -9.08 -32.50
CA LYS A 301 13.36 -8.76 -33.39
C LYS A 301 13.19 -7.39 -34.03
N GLY A 302 14.13 -6.49 -33.71
CA GLY A 302 14.11 -5.11 -34.19
C GLY A 302 13.26 -4.14 -33.35
N TYR A 303 12.63 -4.60 -32.29
CA TYR A 303 11.89 -3.71 -31.37
C TYR A 303 12.84 -2.88 -30.50
N THR A 304 12.42 -1.65 -30.25
CA THR A 304 13.01 -0.81 -29.20
C THR A 304 12.12 -0.80 -27.97
N ILE A 305 12.69 -0.39 -26.84
CA ILE A 305 11.93 -0.31 -25.58
C ILE A 305 10.84 0.76 -25.65
N ARG A 306 11.12 1.88 -26.31
CA ARG A 306 10.15 2.97 -26.47
C ARG A 306 8.97 2.55 -27.34
N GLN A 307 9.24 1.80 -28.43
CA GLN A 307 8.20 1.24 -29.29
C GLN A 307 7.30 0.27 -28.49
N LEU A 308 7.86 -0.62 -27.69
CA LEU A 308 7.08 -1.54 -26.86
C LEU A 308 6.20 -0.79 -25.87
N CYS A 309 6.75 0.24 -25.20
CA CYS A 309 5.98 1.10 -24.29
C CYS A 309 4.80 1.75 -24.99
N GLN A 310 5.02 2.33 -26.19
CA GLN A 310 3.97 3.00 -26.97
C GLN A 310 2.87 2.02 -27.39
N GLU A 311 3.22 0.88 -27.96
CA GLU A 311 2.23 -0.11 -28.41
C GLU A 311 1.35 -0.62 -27.26
N MET A 312 1.94 -0.90 -26.10
CA MET A 312 1.17 -1.33 -24.93
C MET A 312 0.31 -0.19 -24.37
N HIS A 313 0.83 1.05 -24.38
CA HIS A 313 0.08 2.22 -23.96
C HIS A 313 -1.12 2.47 -24.88
N ASP A 314 -0.92 2.41 -26.20
CA ASP A 314 -1.99 2.56 -27.18
C ASP A 314 -3.07 1.48 -27.02
N PHE A 315 -2.65 0.24 -26.73
CA PHE A 315 -3.59 -0.83 -26.40
C PHE A 315 -4.47 -0.49 -25.19
N TYR A 316 -3.88 0.07 -24.12
CA TYR A 316 -4.63 0.48 -22.92
C TYR A 316 -5.57 1.64 -23.23
N LYS A 317 -5.11 2.64 -24.00
CA LYS A 317 -5.86 3.81 -24.43
C LYS A 317 -7.07 3.43 -25.29
N ASP A 318 -6.86 2.64 -26.34
CA ASP A 318 -7.90 2.23 -27.29
C ASP A 318 -9.00 1.42 -26.60
N ARG A 319 -8.66 0.61 -25.62
CA ARG A 319 -9.59 -0.22 -24.85
C ARG A 319 -10.11 0.45 -23.59
N LYS A 320 -9.67 1.66 -23.30
CA LYS A 320 -10.05 2.42 -22.09
C LYS A 320 -9.83 1.61 -20.79
N VAL A 321 -8.71 0.87 -20.72
CA VAL A 321 -8.45 -0.09 -19.62
C VAL A 321 -8.49 0.60 -18.26
N PHE A 322 -7.97 1.82 -18.13
CA PHE A 322 -8.05 2.61 -16.90
C PHE A 322 -9.50 2.86 -16.47
N THR A 323 -10.38 3.20 -17.41
CA THR A 323 -11.82 3.40 -17.11
C THR A 323 -12.48 2.08 -16.70
N LEU A 324 -12.17 0.98 -17.39
CA LEU A 324 -12.69 -0.34 -17.03
C LEU A 324 -12.23 -0.74 -15.63
N GLN A 325 -10.95 -0.58 -15.30
CA GLN A 325 -10.41 -0.86 -13.96
C GLN A 325 -11.11 -0.03 -12.88
N LYS A 326 -11.29 1.28 -13.13
CA LYS A 326 -12.02 2.16 -12.20
C LYS A 326 -13.46 1.69 -12.00
N ASN A 327 -14.14 1.28 -13.05
CA ASN A 327 -15.52 0.83 -12.99
C ASN A 327 -15.72 -0.45 -12.18
N LEU A 328 -14.70 -1.32 -12.09
CA LEU A 328 -14.75 -2.53 -11.24
C LEU A 328 -15.00 -2.23 -9.75
N PHE A 329 -14.72 -1.00 -9.30
CA PHE A 329 -14.94 -0.57 -7.91
C PHE A 329 -16.28 0.18 -7.73
N LEU A 330 -17.07 0.37 -8.80
CA LEU A 330 -18.37 1.00 -8.70
C LEU A 330 -19.45 -0.04 -8.43
N HIS A 331 -20.37 0.28 -7.52
CA HIS A 331 -21.46 -0.61 -7.11
C HIS A 331 -22.26 -1.16 -8.32
N ASP A 332 -22.50 -0.35 -9.33
CA ASP A 332 -23.30 -0.70 -10.51
C ASP A 332 -22.66 -1.78 -11.40
N TYR A 333 -21.36 -2.07 -11.19
CA TYR A 333 -20.62 -3.10 -11.94
C TYR A 333 -20.28 -4.34 -11.08
N LEU A 334 -20.66 -4.33 -9.81
CA LEU A 334 -20.50 -5.50 -8.95
C LEU A 334 -21.64 -6.48 -9.20
N PRO A 335 -21.35 -7.79 -9.26
CA PRO A 335 -22.40 -8.79 -9.36
C PRO A 335 -23.34 -8.74 -8.15
N GLU A 336 -24.62 -8.93 -8.38
CA GLU A 336 -25.57 -9.08 -7.30
C GLU A 336 -25.42 -10.45 -6.62
N TYR A 337 -25.56 -10.46 -5.31
CA TYR A 337 -25.60 -11.72 -4.58
C TYR A 337 -26.90 -12.46 -4.83
N VAL A 338 -26.86 -13.65 -5.37
CA VAL A 338 -28.02 -14.54 -5.49
C VAL A 338 -28.39 -15.12 -4.11
N ILE A 339 -27.39 -15.44 -3.31
CA ILE A 339 -27.50 -15.82 -1.90
C ILE A 339 -26.37 -15.12 -1.12
N ASN A 340 -26.60 -14.94 0.18
CA ASN A 340 -25.53 -14.34 1.00
C ASN A 340 -24.36 -15.34 1.22
N PRO A 341 -23.15 -14.85 1.57
CA PRO A 341 -21.98 -15.71 1.72
C PRO A 341 -22.14 -16.82 2.77
N GLN A 342 -22.91 -16.60 3.83
CA GLN A 342 -23.16 -17.61 4.86
C GLN A 342 -24.05 -18.74 4.34
N GLU A 343 -25.10 -18.41 3.62
CA GLU A 343 -25.96 -19.41 2.94
C GLU A 343 -25.18 -20.19 1.90
N ALA A 344 -24.38 -19.51 1.08
CA ALA A 344 -23.49 -20.15 0.10
C ALA A 344 -22.53 -21.16 0.74
N GLN A 345 -21.96 -20.81 1.90
CA GLN A 345 -21.09 -21.72 2.66
C GLN A 345 -21.87 -22.97 3.13
N TYR A 346 -23.09 -22.80 3.65
CA TYR A 346 -23.90 -23.94 4.09
C TYR A 346 -24.30 -24.85 2.92
N GLU A 347 -24.69 -24.30 1.79
CA GLU A 347 -25.06 -25.07 0.62
C GLU A 347 -23.84 -25.81 0.04
N PHE A 348 -22.67 -25.17 -0.01
CA PHE A 348 -21.41 -25.81 -0.39
C PHE A 348 -21.05 -26.99 0.53
N MET A 349 -21.15 -26.81 1.87
CA MET A 349 -20.88 -27.86 2.85
C MET A 349 -21.84 -29.06 2.74
N ARG A 350 -23.05 -28.85 2.23
CA ARG A 350 -24.05 -29.88 1.99
C ARG A 350 -23.88 -30.58 0.63
N GLY A 351 -22.94 -30.13 -0.18
CA GLY A 351 -22.70 -30.70 -1.52
C GLY A 351 -23.70 -30.22 -2.57
N HIS A 352 -24.37 -29.09 -2.35
CA HIS A 352 -25.33 -28.52 -3.30
C HIS A 352 -24.67 -27.64 -4.37
N GLY A 353 -23.33 -27.62 -4.44
CA GLY A 353 -22.61 -26.92 -5.51
C GLY A 353 -22.62 -27.72 -6.79
N GLU A 354 -22.73 -27.07 -7.93
CA GLU A 354 -22.56 -27.62 -9.25
C GLU A 354 -21.24 -27.12 -9.85
N LEU A 355 -20.49 -28.02 -10.47
CA LEU A 355 -19.30 -27.67 -11.23
C LEU A 355 -19.73 -27.30 -12.65
N VAL A 356 -19.52 -26.08 -13.04
CA VAL A 356 -19.84 -25.57 -14.38
C VAL A 356 -18.57 -25.03 -15.03
N ASP A 357 -18.54 -25.09 -16.37
CA ASP A 357 -17.48 -24.44 -17.12
C ASP A 357 -17.61 -22.91 -17.05
N LEU A 358 -16.49 -22.19 -17.21
CA LEU A 358 -16.46 -20.74 -17.13
C LEU A 358 -17.44 -20.05 -18.09
N GLU A 359 -17.72 -20.69 -19.23
CA GLU A 359 -18.67 -20.19 -20.25
C GLU A 359 -20.14 -20.33 -19.80
N GLN A 360 -20.40 -21.15 -18.78
CA GLN A 360 -21.74 -21.42 -18.22
C GLN A 360 -21.99 -20.66 -16.92
N ALA A 361 -20.93 -20.09 -16.32
CA ALA A 361 -20.99 -19.29 -15.11
C ALA A 361 -21.26 -17.81 -15.43
#